data_9265450ba70d9ed39f20964cdaacbe8c
#
_entry.id   9265450ba70d9ed39f20964cdaacbe8c
#
_cell.length_a   1.000
_cell.length_b   1.000
_cell.length_c   1.000
_cell.angle_alpha   90.00
_cell.angle_beta   90.00
_cell.angle_gamma   90.00
#
_symmetry.space_group_name_H-M   'P 1'
#
loop_
_entity.id
_entity.type
_entity.pdbx_description
1 polymer ?
#
loop_
_entity_poly.entity_id
_entity_poly.type
_entity_poly.pdbx_seq_one_letter_code
_entity_poly.pdbx_strand_id
1 'polypeptide(L)'
;AQKYQQIDGVELVGLADNNHERLSEVSHRLNVPGYLEYSKLIGIVDLVSIVVPPAKHYEMGVFFLQNNVHCLIEKPLAERVVHAQHLIEIAKKNKMILQVGHLERFNPMVVALKQKVTDAFRINAVRHSIFKERGTEVDVVLDSMIHDIDFILDFEQSKLVNIEASGVSLKSDAIDRAQVTLSFESGLEAHLEADRVADSAKREICIETLEYNYSIDFLTHEASIEQKSDRIIQRDELIEKIPDTSFSFNQLPEKIDILKDEIINFIDAIKFGKLPLVSGEDGKRALEVCLEIMDRIHSVK
;
A
#
# COMPACT_ATOMS: atom_id res chain seq x y z
N ALA A 1 13.48 3.49 9.39
CA ALA A 1 14.63 4.27 9.85
C ALA A 1 15.88 3.96 9.01
N GLN A 2 16.38 2.72 8.98
CA GLN A 2 17.63 2.35 8.27
C GLN A 2 17.66 2.81 6.81
N LYS A 3 16.54 2.82 6.10
CA LYS A 3 16.46 3.26 4.68
C LYS A 3 16.77 4.74 4.52
N TYR A 4 16.40 5.58 5.46
CA TYR A 4 16.74 7.02 5.44
C TYR A 4 18.24 7.26 5.40
N GLN A 5 19.05 6.47 6.13
CA GLN A 5 20.52 6.58 6.14
C GLN A 5 21.18 6.19 4.80
N GLN A 6 20.41 5.58 3.88
CA GLN A 6 20.89 5.13 2.56
C GLN A 6 20.51 6.11 1.44
N ILE A 7 19.93 7.26 1.77
CA ILE A 7 19.45 8.25 0.80
C ILE A 7 20.32 9.49 0.89
N ASP A 8 20.93 9.89 -0.21
CA ASP A 8 21.79 11.06 -0.27
C ASP A 8 21.02 12.35 0.03
N GLY A 9 21.63 13.21 0.84
CA GLY A 9 21.05 14.50 1.23
C GLY A 9 19.90 14.36 2.25
N VAL A 10 19.82 13.24 2.95
CA VAL A 10 18.87 12.96 4.04
C VAL A 10 19.62 12.60 5.30
N GLU A 11 19.24 13.19 6.42
CA GLU A 11 19.78 12.90 7.74
C GLU A 11 18.72 12.26 8.63
N LEU A 12 19.01 11.09 9.17
CA LEU A 12 18.18 10.47 10.21
C LEU A 12 18.58 11.07 11.56
N VAL A 13 17.82 12.06 12.02
CA VAL A 13 18.14 12.85 13.22
C VAL A 13 17.61 12.22 14.51
N GLY A 14 16.69 11.25 14.44
CA GLY A 14 16.19 10.60 15.64
C GLY A 14 15.12 9.56 15.40
N LEU A 15 14.82 8.79 16.45
CA LEU A 15 13.76 7.78 16.51
C LEU A 15 12.86 8.07 17.71
N ALA A 16 11.56 7.80 17.58
CA ALA A 16 10.63 7.82 18.70
C ALA A 16 9.93 6.48 18.84
N ASP A 17 9.91 5.92 20.02
CA ASP A 17 9.21 4.68 20.36
C ASP A 17 8.87 4.67 21.85
N ASN A 18 7.66 4.26 22.22
CA ASN A 18 7.23 4.16 23.62
C ASN A 18 7.80 2.91 24.32
N ASN A 19 8.33 1.96 23.59
CA ASN A 19 9.04 0.80 24.16
C ASN A 19 10.52 1.15 24.33
N HIS A 20 10.93 1.32 25.60
CA HIS A 20 12.27 1.73 25.96
C HIS A 20 13.36 0.76 25.46
N GLU A 21 13.15 -0.54 25.57
CA GLU A 21 14.15 -1.56 25.18
C GLU A 21 14.36 -1.54 23.67
N ARG A 22 13.28 -1.57 22.89
CA ARG A 22 13.33 -1.48 21.41
C ARG A 22 13.95 -0.17 20.95
N LEU A 23 13.56 0.95 21.59
CA LEU A 23 14.13 2.26 21.27
C LEU A 23 15.64 2.27 21.50
N SER A 24 16.09 1.80 22.66
CA SER A 24 17.52 1.75 23.01
C SER A 24 18.31 0.88 22.04
N GLU A 25 17.81 -0.33 21.71
CA GLU A 25 18.44 -1.23 20.77
C GLU A 25 18.59 -0.58 19.39
N VAL A 26 17.50 -0.03 18.84
CA VAL A 26 17.49 0.50 17.47
C VAL A 26 18.28 1.81 17.38
N SER A 27 18.19 2.69 18.38
CA SER A 27 18.98 3.92 18.48
C SER A 27 20.46 3.65 18.50
N HIS A 28 20.90 2.70 19.32
CA HIS A 28 22.30 2.29 19.39
C HIS A 28 22.77 1.69 18.06
N ARG A 29 21.98 0.79 17.45
CA ARG A 29 22.32 0.14 16.18
C ARG A 29 22.47 1.15 15.04
N LEU A 30 21.60 2.16 14.98
CA LEU A 30 21.61 3.18 13.93
C LEU A 30 22.45 4.40 14.29
N ASN A 31 22.99 4.47 15.49
CA ASN A 31 23.76 5.59 16.03
C ASN A 31 23.02 6.93 15.92
N VAL A 32 21.76 6.97 16.38
CA VAL A 32 20.91 8.18 16.37
C VAL A 32 20.21 8.35 17.72
N PRO A 33 19.85 9.58 18.14
CA PRO A 33 19.09 9.82 19.35
C PRO A 33 17.74 9.09 19.38
N GLY A 34 17.37 8.55 20.54
CA GLY A 34 16.08 7.95 20.79
C GLY A 34 15.23 8.79 21.74
N TYR A 35 13.93 8.91 21.45
CA TYR A 35 12.98 9.68 22.24
C TYR A 35 11.80 8.79 22.64
N LEU A 36 11.45 8.74 23.94
CA LEU A 36 10.24 8.04 24.40
C LEU A 36 8.95 8.75 24.00
N GLU A 37 9.04 10.06 23.78
CA GLU A 37 7.93 10.92 23.37
C GLU A 37 8.18 11.48 21.98
N TYR A 38 7.29 11.20 21.03
CA TYR A 38 7.39 11.68 19.67
C TYR A 38 7.33 13.21 19.57
N SER A 39 6.73 13.89 20.55
CA SER A 39 6.68 15.36 20.63
C SER A 39 8.05 16.04 20.68
N LYS A 40 9.08 15.33 21.14
CA LYS A 40 10.46 15.81 21.18
C LYS A 40 11.11 15.95 19.80
N LEU A 41 10.50 15.41 18.77
CA LEU A 41 10.96 15.55 17.39
C LEU A 41 10.62 16.92 16.77
N ILE A 42 9.65 17.67 17.35
CA ILE A 42 9.29 18.99 16.83
C ILE A 42 10.47 19.96 16.94
N GLY A 43 10.72 20.67 15.83
CA GLY A 43 11.82 21.64 15.73
C GLY A 43 13.18 21.04 15.35
N ILE A 44 13.25 19.70 15.22
CA ILE A 44 14.49 19.03 14.80
C ILE A 44 14.29 18.16 13.55
N VAL A 45 13.05 17.93 13.10
CA VAL A 45 12.73 17.14 11.89
C VAL A 45 11.93 17.99 10.90
N ASP A 46 12.18 17.79 9.61
CA ASP A 46 11.37 18.33 8.51
C ASP A 46 10.24 17.37 8.13
N LEU A 47 10.47 16.08 8.32
CA LEU A 47 9.54 15.00 7.94
C LEU A 47 9.60 13.83 8.93
N VAL A 48 8.52 13.05 8.98
CA VAL A 48 8.42 11.82 9.78
C VAL A 48 7.76 10.69 8.99
N SER A 49 8.20 9.45 9.27
CA SER A 49 7.42 8.25 8.96
C SER A 49 6.70 7.80 10.23
N ILE A 50 5.37 7.71 10.18
CA ILE A 50 4.50 7.27 11.26
C ILE A 50 4.18 5.78 11.03
N VAL A 51 4.84 4.91 11.81
CA VAL A 51 4.77 3.45 11.70
C VAL A 51 4.36 2.87 13.06
N VAL A 52 3.17 3.23 13.49
CA VAL A 52 2.56 2.83 14.77
C VAL A 52 1.27 2.05 14.51
N PRO A 53 0.61 1.47 15.52
CA PRO A 53 -0.71 0.88 15.31
C PRO A 53 -1.71 1.89 14.72
N PRO A 54 -2.63 1.46 13.82
CA PRO A 54 -3.56 2.33 13.09
C PRO A 54 -4.34 3.30 13.97
N ALA A 55 -4.75 2.88 15.18
CA ALA A 55 -5.44 3.72 16.15
C ALA A 55 -4.66 5.01 16.55
N LYS A 56 -3.36 5.06 16.30
CA LYS A 56 -2.49 6.21 16.60
C LYS A 56 -2.16 7.07 15.37
N HIS A 57 -2.45 6.63 14.16
CA HIS A 57 -2.12 7.34 12.93
C HIS A 57 -2.74 8.74 12.91
N TYR A 58 -4.02 8.86 13.25
CA TYR A 58 -4.74 10.13 13.25
C TYR A 58 -4.17 11.13 14.26
N GLU A 59 -4.02 10.73 15.52
CA GLU A 59 -3.50 11.58 16.59
C GLU A 59 -2.11 12.13 16.23
N MET A 60 -1.20 11.24 15.83
CA MET A 60 0.17 11.62 15.50
C MET A 60 0.26 12.39 14.20
N GLY A 61 -0.53 12.04 13.18
CA GLY A 61 -0.60 12.77 11.92
C GLY A 61 -1.07 14.21 12.13
N VAL A 62 -2.15 14.42 12.91
CA VAL A 62 -2.63 15.77 13.29
C VAL A 62 -1.52 16.55 13.99
N PHE A 63 -0.86 15.93 14.97
CA PHE A 63 0.19 16.58 15.74
C PHE A 63 1.35 17.07 14.86
N PHE A 64 1.90 16.22 14.00
CA PHE A 64 3.03 16.59 13.15
C PHE A 64 2.64 17.58 12.05
N LEU A 65 1.53 17.33 11.35
CA LEU A 65 1.06 18.23 10.29
C LEU A 65 0.73 19.65 10.79
N GLN A 66 0.17 19.77 12.02
CA GLN A 66 -0.09 21.09 12.64
C GLN A 66 1.19 21.80 13.06
N ASN A 67 2.27 21.08 13.31
CA ASN A 67 3.59 21.64 13.62
C ASN A 67 4.50 21.78 12.38
N ASN A 68 3.90 21.79 11.17
CA ASN A 68 4.60 21.99 9.89
C ASN A 68 5.66 20.92 9.59
N VAL A 69 5.37 19.66 9.94
CA VAL A 69 6.21 18.51 9.62
C VAL A 69 5.50 17.67 8.56
N HIS A 70 6.20 17.29 7.48
CA HIS A 70 5.70 16.42 6.45
C HIS A 70 5.52 14.99 6.97
N CYS A 71 4.48 14.27 6.55
CA CYS A 71 4.14 12.96 7.09
C CYS A 71 4.02 11.88 6.00
N LEU A 72 4.77 10.79 6.16
CA LEU A 72 4.50 9.50 5.55
C LEU A 72 3.81 8.64 6.63
N ILE A 73 2.54 8.29 6.42
CA ILE A 73 1.75 7.51 7.37
C ILE A 73 1.51 6.11 6.78
N GLU A 74 1.79 5.07 7.56
CA GLU A 74 1.49 3.70 7.17
C GLU A 74 -0.01 3.47 6.93
N LYS A 75 -0.29 2.44 6.12
CA LYS A 75 -1.68 2.02 5.87
C LYS A 75 -2.31 1.35 7.12
N PRO A 76 -3.62 1.49 7.32
CA PRO A 76 -4.52 2.46 6.70
C PRO A 76 -4.22 3.87 7.18
N LEU A 77 -4.50 4.89 6.35
CA LEU A 77 -4.23 6.30 6.71
C LEU A 77 -4.84 6.69 8.07
N ALA A 78 -6.02 6.17 8.38
CA ALA A 78 -6.71 6.31 9.65
C ALA A 78 -7.73 5.17 9.82
N GLU A 79 -8.37 5.08 11.00
CA GLU A 79 -9.44 4.09 11.24
C GLU A 79 -10.82 4.55 10.70
N ARG A 80 -10.99 5.84 10.43
CA ARG A 80 -12.27 6.44 10.01
C ARG A 80 -12.06 7.41 8.85
N VAL A 81 -12.99 7.42 7.91
CA VAL A 81 -12.93 8.33 6.74
C VAL A 81 -12.85 9.80 7.16
N VAL A 82 -13.61 10.20 8.19
CA VAL A 82 -13.58 11.59 8.69
C VAL A 82 -12.21 11.99 9.26
N HIS A 83 -11.48 11.04 9.83
CA HIS A 83 -10.11 11.26 10.31
C HIS A 83 -9.13 11.40 9.14
N ALA A 84 -9.24 10.53 8.13
CA ALA A 84 -8.43 10.62 6.90
C ALA A 84 -8.67 11.97 6.20
N GLN A 85 -9.94 12.37 6.05
CA GLN A 85 -10.30 13.66 5.46
C GLN A 85 -9.68 14.84 6.25
N HIS A 86 -9.76 14.81 7.57
CA HIS A 86 -9.18 15.87 8.41
C HIS A 86 -7.66 15.96 8.30
N LEU A 87 -6.96 14.82 8.22
CA LEU A 87 -5.49 14.81 7.97
C LEU A 87 -5.15 15.47 6.64
N ILE A 88 -5.90 15.18 5.58
CA ILE A 88 -5.74 15.78 4.26
C ILE A 88 -5.94 17.30 4.32
N GLU A 89 -6.99 17.75 5.01
CA GLU A 89 -7.29 19.18 5.17
C GLU A 89 -6.20 19.93 5.93
N ILE A 90 -5.66 19.35 7.02
CA ILE A 90 -4.54 19.94 7.77
C ILE A 90 -3.29 20.00 6.90
N ALA A 91 -2.95 18.90 6.22
CA ALA A 91 -1.79 18.85 5.32
C ALA A 91 -1.88 19.97 4.24
N LYS A 92 -3.04 20.08 3.59
CA LYS A 92 -3.32 21.10 2.57
C LYS A 92 -3.26 22.52 3.13
N LYS A 93 -3.88 22.77 4.28
CA LYS A 93 -3.88 24.07 4.94
C LYS A 93 -2.47 24.54 5.30
N ASN A 94 -1.64 23.64 5.82
CA ASN A 94 -0.27 23.93 6.25
C ASN A 94 0.76 23.74 5.14
N LYS A 95 0.32 23.37 3.92
CA LYS A 95 1.20 23.09 2.76
C LYS A 95 2.22 21.98 3.05
N MET A 96 1.82 20.99 3.82
CA MET A 96 2.65 19.83 4.12
C MET A 96 2.31 18.67 3.17
N ILE A 97 3.32 17.91 2.82
CA ILE A 97 3.12 16.66 2.07
C ILE A 97 2.61 15.59 3.04
N LEU A 98 1.54 14.93 2.65
CA LEU A 98 0.99 13.74 3.30
C LEU A 98 1.01 12.60 2.28
N GLN A 99 1.84 11.60 2.55
CA GLN A 99 1.94 10.36 1.77
C GLN A 99 1.44 9.19 2.60
N VAL A 100 0.85 8.18 1.95
CA VAL A 100 0.35 6.97 2.60
C VAL A 100 1.19 5.76 2.18
N GLY A 101 1.45 4.86 3.13
CA GLY A 101 2.31 3.70 2.97
C GLY A 101 1.70 2.55 2.16
N HIS A 102 1.29 2.78 0.93
CA HIS A 102 0.89 1.73 -0.01
C HIS A 102 2.06 1.30 -0.88
N LEU A 103 2.94 0.49 -0.30
CA LEU A 103 4.23 0.06 -0.87
C LEU A 103 4.13 -0.58 -2.25
N GLU A 104 3.05 -1.31 -2.55
CA GLU A 104 2.91 -2.03 -3.81
C GLU A 104 2.87 -1.09 -5.03
N ARG A 105 2.50 0.16 -4.85
CA ARG A 105 2.55 1.18 -5.93
C ARG A 105 3.97 1.52 -6.38
N PHE A 106 4.98 1.21 -5.57
CA PHE A 106 6.41 1.40 -5.87
C PHE A 106 7.05 0.15 -6.43
N ASN A 107 6.29 -0.94 -6.56
CA ASN A 107 6.77 -2.16 -7.17
C ASN A 107 6.93 -1.95 -8.69
N PRO A 108 8.13 -2.11 -9.25
CA PRO A 108 8.36 -1.85 -10.67
C PRO A 108 7.53 -2.76 -11.58
N MET A 109 7.14 -3.96 -11.14
CA MET A 109 6.24 -4.82 -11.90
C MET A 109 4.82 -4.22 -11.96
N VAL A 110 4.32 -3.66 -10.85
CA VAL A 110 3.03 -2.96 -10.80
C VAL A 110 3.05 -1.74 -11.71
N VAL A 111 4.10 -0.93 -11.64
CA VAL A 111 4.28 0.26 -12.50
C VAL A 111 4.29 -0.14 -13.97
N ALA A 112 5.01 -1.19 -14.33
CA ALA A 112 5.08 -1.68 -15.70
C ALA A 112 3.73 -2.19 -16.22
N LEU A 113 2.99 -2.97 -15.42
CA LEU A 113 1.65 -3.46 -15.81
C LEU A 113 0.68 -2.30 -16.01
N LYS A 114 0.65 -1.34 -15.11
CA LYS A 114 -0.23 -0.17 -15.23
C LYS A 114 0.00 0.63 -16.51
N GLN A 115 1.23 0.70 -17.00
CA GLN A 115 1.56 1.39 -18.25
C GLN A 115 1.20 0.60 -19.51
N LYS A 116 1.11 -0.73 -19.41
CA LYS A 116 0.94 -1.62 -20.56
C LYS A 116 -0.49 -2.08 -20.78
N VAL A 117 -1.22 -2.31 -19.70
CA VAL A 117 -2.56 -2.92 -19.76
C VAL A 117 -3.61 -1.81 -19.74
N THR A 118 -4.32 -1.63 -20.85
CA THR A 118 -5.34 -0.58 -21.00
C THR A 118 -6.75 -1.13 -21.26
N ASP A 119 -6.87 -2.43 -21.53
CA ASP A 119 -8.11 -3.09 -21.98
C ASP A 119 -8.52 -4.24 -21.03
N ALA A 120 -8.14 -4.14 -19.77
CA ALA A 120 -8.53 -5.12 -18.76
C ALA A 120 -10.04 -5.13 -18.54
N PHE A 121 -10.63 -6.31 -18.53
CA PHE A 121 -12.03 -6.50 -18.14
C PHE A 121 -12.20 -7.24 -16.82
N ARG A 122 -11.15 -7.92 -16.34
CA ARG A 122 -11.12 -8.61 -15.04
C ARG A 122 -9.77 -8.50 -14.36
N ILE A 123 -9.83 -8.35 -13.03
CA ILE A 123 -8.66 -8.46 -12.14
C ILE A 123 -9.00 -9.48 -11.06
N ASN A 124 -8.11 -10.47 -10.85
CA ASN A 124 -8.19 -11.40 -9.75
C ASN A 124 -7.02 -11.16 -8.81
N ALA A 125 -7.29 -10.88 -7.54
CA ALA A 125 -6.29 -10.64 -6.51
C ALA A 125 -6.46 -11.66 -5.38
N VAL A 126 -5.38 -12.37 -5.02
CA VAL A 126 -5.37 -13.38 -3.97
C VAL A 126 -4.28 -13.06 -2.97
N ARG A 127 -4.66 -12.94 -1.70
CA ARG A 127 -3.74 -12.65 -0.60
C ARG A 127 -3.99 -13.59 0.58
N HIS A 128 -3.22 -14.66 0.63
CA HIS A 128 -3.27 -15.66 1.69
C HIS A 128 -2.05 -15.56 2.61
N SER A 129 -2.25 -15.84 3.89
CA SER A 129 -1.18 -15.98 4.86
C SER A 129 -1.50 -17.05 5.90
N ILE A 130 -0.43 -17.64 6.46
CA ILE A 130 -0.56 -18.52 7.61
C ILE A 130 -0.95 -17.68 8.82
N PHE A 131 -1.82 -18.20 9.66
CA PHE A 131 -2.32 -17.50 10.84
C PHE A 131 -1.21 -17.04 11.79
N LYS A 132 -1.32 -15.79 12.22
CA LYS A 132 -0.49 -15.18 13.27
C LYS A 132 -1.41 -14.43 14.22
N GLU A 133 -1.13 -14.46 15.51
CA GLU A 133 -1.92 -13.73 16.51
C GLU A 133 -1.86 -12.20 16.33
N ARG A 134 -0.75 -11.70 15.79
CA ARG A 134 -0.59 -10.27 15.54
C ARG A 134 -1.46 -9.82 14.35
N GLY A 135 -2.20 -8.71 14.54
CA GLY A 135 -3.05 -8.12 13.50
C GLY A 135 -4.47 -8.69 13.49
N THR A 136 -4.83 -9.53 14.48
CA THR A 136 -6.17 -10.14 14.57
C THR A 136 -7.22 -9.23 15.20
N GLU A 137 -6.81 -8.07 15.68
CA GLU A 137 -7.68 -7.02 16.21
C GLU A 137 -8.49 -6.27 15.14
N VAL A 138 -8.13 -6.42 13.86
CA VAL A 138 -8.82 -5.83 12.72
C VAL A 138 -9.18 -6.89 11.68
N ASP A 139 -10.22 -6.62 10.87
CA ASP A 139 -10.63 -7.50 9.79
C ASP A 139 -9.53 -7.64 8.72
N VAL A 140 -9.43 -8.83 8.10
CA VAL A 140 -8.46 -9.13 7.03
C VAL A 140 -8.60 -8.17 5.85
N VAL A 141 -9.77 -7.55 5.68
CA VAL A 141 -10.03 -6.52 4.66
C VAL A 141 -9.13 -5.31 4.89
N LEU A 142 -9.11 -4.79 6.12
CA LEU A 142 -8.33 -3.59 6.46
C LEU A 142 -6.85 -3.89 6.70
N ASP A 143 -6.53 -5.10 7.20
CA ASP A 143 -5.15 -5.48 7.43
C ASP A 143 -4.42 -5.87 6.14
N SER A 144 -5.05 -6.68 5.29
CA SER A 144 -4.39 -7.36 4.17
C SER A 144 -4.95 -6.95 2.81
N MET A 145 -6.27 -7.06 2.60
CA MET A 145 -6.92 -6.80 1.31
C MET A 145 -6.79 -5.34 0.85
N ILE A 146 -6.59 -4.40 1.76
CA ILE A 146 -6.41 -2.97 1.45
C ILE A 146 -5.30 -2.71 0.42
N HIS A 147 -4.26 -3.55 0.36
CA HIS A 147 -3.20 -3.44 -0.62
C HIS A 147 -3.70 -3.73 -2.05
N ASP A 148 -4.56 -4.74 -2.18
CA ASP A 148 -5.13 -5.14 -3.45
C ASP A 148 -6.23 -4.16 -3.88
N ILE A 149 -7.00 -3.64 -2.91
CA ILE A 149 -7.98 -2.57 -3.13
C ILE A 149 -7.29 -1.31 -3.63
N ASP A 150 -6.20 -0.88 -3.00
CA ASP A 150 -5.41 0.28 -3.43
C ASP A 150 -4.86 0.09 -4.85
N PHE A 151 -4.31 -1.09 -5.15
CA PHE A 151 -3.84 -1.44 -6.49
C PHE A 151 -4.96 -1.30 -7.53
N ILE A 152 -6.13 -1.87 -7.27
CA ILE A 152 -7.26 -1.84 -8.20
C ILE A 152 -7.77 -0.42 -8.40
N LEU A 153 -7.90 0.36 -7.33
CA LEU A 153 -8.33 1.76 -7.40
C LEU A 153 -7.32 2.67 -8.12
N ASP A 154 -6.04 2.34 -8.07
CA ASP A 154 -5.00 3.05 -8.83
C ASP A 154 -4.99 2.62 -10.31
N PHE A 155 -5.26 1.35 -10.59
CA PHE A 155 -5.32 0.81 -11.94
C PHE A 155 -6.58 1.29 -12.68
N GLU A 156 -7.76 1.23 -12.03
CA GLU A 156 -9.07 1.58 -12.59
C GLU A 156 -9.56 2.93 -12.04
N GLN A 157 -9.70 3.90 -12.94
CA GLN A 157 -10.08 5.27 -12.58
C GLN A 157 -11.57 5.57 -12.77
N SER A 158 -12.34 4.68 -13.38
CA SER A 158 -13.78 4.84 -13.49
C SER A 158 -14.47 4.67 -12.14
N LYS A 159 -15.73 5.03 -12.07
CA LYS A 159 -16.51 4.98 -10.83
C LYS A 159 -16.75 3.53 -10.41
N LEU A 160 -16.49 3.20 -9.14
CA LEU A 160 -16.95 1.97 -8.51
C LEU A 160 -18.49 2.03 -8.38
N VAL A 161 -19.21 1.07 -8.96
CA VAL A 161 -20.68 1.07 -9.02
C VAL A 161 -21.33 -0.01 -8.17
N ASN A 162 -20.62 -1.13 -7.89
CA ASN A 162 -21.12 -2.18 -7.04
C ASN A 162 -20.01 -2.83 -6.22
N ILE A 163 -20.36 -3.28 -5.01
CA ILE A 163 -19.53 -4.10 -4.13
C ILE A 163 -20.37 -5.28 -3.68
N GLU A 164 -19.90 -6.49 -3.95
CA GLU A 164 -20.41 -7.72 -3.35
C GLU A 164 -19.35 -8.26 -2.41
N ALA A 165 -19.72 -8.58 -1.19
CA ALA A 165 -18.76 -8.98 -0.18
C ALA A 165 -19.33 -10.09 0.72
N SER A 166 -18.47 -11.05 1.05
CA SER A 166 -18.74 -12.07 2.06
C SER A 166 -17.49 -12.29 2.90
N GLY A 167 -17.68 -12.70 4.14
CA GLY A 167 -16.55 -12.94 5.04
C GLY A 167 -16.93 -13.77 6.25
N VAL A 168 -15.93 -14.39 6.86
CA VAL A 168 -16.10 -15.29 8.01
C VAL A 168 -14.97 -15.11 9.02
N SER A 169 -15.32 -15.16 10.30
CA SER A 169 -14.40 -15.26 11.43
C SER A 169 -14.13 -16.74 11.70
N LEU A 170 -12.89 -17.16 11.73
CA LEU A 170 -12.49 -18.58 11.84
C LEU A 170 -11.59 -18.86 13.06
N LYS A 171 -10.61 -17.99 13.32
CA LYS A 171 -9.65 -18.13 14.42
C LYS A 171 -9.58 -16.90 15.33
N SER A 172 -10.15 -15.78 14.89
CA SER A 172 -10.24 -14.55 15.66
C SER A 172 -11.68 -14.04 15.73
N ASP A 173 -11.93 -12.99 16.52
CA ASP A 173 -13.23 -12.34 16.57
C ASP A 173 -13.50 -11.43 15.36
N ALA A 174 -12.46 -11.04 14.63
CA ALA A 174 -12.55 -10.28 13.40
C ALA A 174 -12.72 -11.21 12.17
N ILE A 175 -13.02 -10.66 11.00
CA ILE A 175 -13.09 -11.43 9.75
C ILE A 175 -11.69 -11.92 9.37
N ASP A 176 -11.53 -13.24 9.30
CA ASP A 176 -10.27 -13.91 8.96
C ASP A 176 -10.14 -14.24 7.47
N ARG A 177 -11.28 -14.45 6.79
CA ARG A 177 -11.38 -14.68 5.35
C ARG A 177 -12.47 -13.82 4.76
N ALA A 178 -12.18 -13.17 3.64
CA ALA A 178 -13.13 -12.37 2.88
C ALA A 178 -12.99 -12.62 1.37
N GLN A 179 -14.13 -12.62 0.68
CA GLN A 179 -14.22 -12.61 -0.77
C GLN A 179 -15.05 -11.41 -1.21
N VAL A 180 -14.56 -10.67 -2.18
CA VAL A 180 -15.14 -9.40 -2.63
C VAL A 180 -15.14 -9.33 -4.13
N THR A 181 -16.22 -8.83 -4.72
CA THR A 181 -16.29 -8.41 -6.12
C THR A 181 -16.56 -6.91 -6.18
N LEU A 182 -15.68 -6.19 -6.87
CA LEU A 182 -15.82 -4.76 -7.18
C LEU A 182 -16.18 -4.63 -8.65
N SER A 183 -17.30 -3.95 -8.97
CA SER A 183 -17.71 -3.69 -10.35
C SER A 183 -17.60 -2.21 -10.66
N PHE A 184 -17.00 -1.87 -11.79
CA PHE A 184 -16.72 -0.50 -12.20
C PHE A 184 -17.57 -0.07 -13.40
N GLU A 185 -17.76 1.23 -13.57
CA GLU A 185 -18.54 1.82 -14.65
C GLU A 185 -17.95 1.52 -16.05
N SER A 186 -16.64 1.30 -16.12
CA SER A 186 -15.95 0.84 -17.35
C SER A 186 -16.35 -0.56 -17.79
N GLY A 187 -16.99 -1.36 -16.91
CA GLY A 187 -17.26 -2.77 -17.09
C GLY A 187 -16.17 -3.69 -16.53
N LEU A 188 -15.11 -3.14 -15.96
CA LEU A 188 -14.10 -3.95 -15.24
C LEU A 188 -14.71 -4.56 -13.98
N GLU A 189 -14.46 -5.84 -13.76
CA GLU A 189 -14.74 -6.57 -12.52
C GLU A 189 -13.45 -6.97 -11.82
N ALA A 190 -13.35 -6.70 -10.53
CA ALA A 190 -12.23 -7.14 -9.72
C ALA A 190 -12.70 -8.10 -8.62
N HIS A 191 -12.12 -9.31 -8.62
CA HIS A 191 -12.37 -10.34 -7.63
C HIS A 191 -11.19 -10.42 -6.66
N LEU A 192 -11.46 -10.19 -5.38
CA LEU A 192 -10.44 -10.18 -4.33
C LEU A 192 -10.73 -11.30 -3.33
N GLU A 193 -9.69 -11.99 -2.94
CA GLU A 193 -9.74 -12.96 -1.85
C GLU A 193 -8.59 -12.67 -0.86
N ALA A 194 -8.93 -12.49 0.41
CA ALA A 194 -7.97 -12.41 1.50
C ALA A 194 -8.28 -13.48 2.54
N ASP A 195 -7.25 -14.25 2.92
CA ASP A 195 -7.34 -15.32 3.91
C ASP A 195 -6.09 -15.32 4.79
N ARG A 196 -6.25 -14.98 6.07
CA ARG A 196 -5.14 -15.01 7.04
C ARG A 196 -5.04 -16.32 7.83
N VAL A 197 -5.85 -17.32 7.50
CA VAL A 197 -5.85 -18.65 8.12
C VAL A 197 -5.58 -19.77 7.11
N ALA A 198 -5.05 -19.42 5.95
CA ALA A 198 -4.69 -20.37 4.90
C ALA A 198 -3.51 -21.27 5.30
N ASP A 199 -3.40 -22.44 4.65
CA ASP A 199 -2.32 -23.40 4.88
C ASP A 199 -0.97 -22.92 4.32
N SER A 200 -0.99 -22.04 3.31
CA SER A 200 0.20 -21.49 2.68
C SER A 200 0.03 -20.01 2.32
N ALA A 201 1.15 -19.31 2.24
CA ALA A 201 1.15 -17.93 1.77
C ALA A 201 0.96 -17.87 0.25
N LYS A 202 0.14 -16.92 -0.22
CA LYS A 202 -0.06 -16.59 -1.62
C LYS A 202 -0.28 -15.09 -1.77
N ARG A 203 0.37 -14.43 -2.74
CA ARG A 203 0.16 -13.02 -3.03
C ARG A 203 0.27 -12.79 -4.53
N GLU A 204 -0.85 -12.85 -5.20
CA GLU A 204 -0.89 -12.81 -6.65
C GLU A 204 -1.96 -11.83 -7.14
N ILE A 205 -1.66 -11.15 -8.24
CA ILE A 205 -2.63 -10.40 -9.03
C ILE A 205 -2.56 -10.93 -10.46
N CYS A 206 -3.74 -11.26 -11.02
CA CYS A 206 -3.90 -11.61 -12.42
C CYS A 206 -4.85 -10.61 -13.08
N ILE A 207 -4.42 -10.00 -14.19
CA ILE A 207 -5.21 -9.07 -14.98
C ILE A 207 -5.54 -9.74 -16.31
N GLU A 208 -6.81 -9.83 -16.64
CA GLU A 208 -7.31 -10.45 -17.86
C GLU A 208 -7.72 -9.38 -18.88
N THR A 209 -7.16 -9.51 -20.07
CA THR A 209 -7.59 -8.79 -21.28
C THR A 209 -8.15 -9.76 -22.30
N LEU A 210 -8.59 -9.28 -23.45
CA LEU A 210 -9.10 -10.16 -24.50
C LEU A 210 -8.04 -11.12 -25.05
N GLU A 211 -6.77 -10.68 -25.12
CA GLU A 211 -5.69 -11.44 -25.76
C GLU A 211 -4.72 -12.07 -24.77
N TYR A 212 -4.55 -11.48 -23.58
CA TYR A 212 -3.52 -11.86 -22.62
C TYR A 212 -4.04 -11.97 -21.19
N ASN A 213 -3.37 -12.80 -20.40
CA ASN A 213 -3.40 -12.78 -18.94
C ASN A 213 -2.04 -12.29 -18.44
N TYR A 214 -2.06 -11.27 -17.58
CA TYR A 214 -0.87 -10.70 -16.94
C TYR A 214 -0.89 -11.08 -15.47
N SER A 215 0.17 -11.70 -14.97
CA SER A 215 0.23 -12.14 -13.58
C SER A 215 1.47 -11.59 -12.87
N ILE A 216 1.30 -11.19 -11.61
CA ILE A 216 2.40 -10.88 -10.68
C ILE A 216 2.27 -11.78 -9.46
N ASP A 217 3.35 -12.45 -9.10
CA ASP A 217 3.54 -13.07 -7.79
C ASP A 217 4.47 -12.18 -6.94
N PHE A 218 3.91 -11.60 -5.87
CA PHE A 218 4.64 -10.71 -4.97
C PHE A 218 5.53 -11.46 -3.97
N LEU A 219 5.41 -12.78 -3.84
CA LEU A 219 6.27 -13.59 -2.98
C LEU A 219 7.55 -13.99 -3.69
N THR A 220 7.45 -14.40 -4.96
CA THR A 220 8.60 -14.78 -5.79
C THR A 220 9.21 -13.60 -6.54
N HIS A 221 8.50 -12.47 -6.58
CA HIS A 221 8.85 -11.30 -7.41
C HIS A 221 8.92 -11.65 -8.89
N GLU A 222 8.01 -12.48 -9.35
CA GLU A 222 7.88 -12.89 -10.75
C GLU A 222 6.67 -12.25 -11.40
N ALA A 223 6.80 -11.93 -12.67
CA ALA A 223 5.69 -11.52 -13.53
C ALA A 223 5.67 -12.36 -14.79
N SER A 224 4.47 -12.69 -15.28
CA SER A 224 4.28 -13.44 -16.51
C SER A 224 3.16 -12.86 -17.36
N ILE A 225 3.26 -13.09 -18.67
CA ILE A 225 2.17 -12.85 -19.63
C ILE A 225 1.88 -14.16 -20.34
N GLU A 226 0.62 -14.54 -20.34
CA GLU A 226 0.11 -15.69 -21.06
C GLU A 226 -0.81 -15.23 -22.17
N GLN A 227 -0.51 -15.62 -23.42
CA GLN A 227 -1.41 -15.38 -24.55
C GLN A 227 -2.53 -16.42 -24.57
N LYS A 228 -3.79 -15.98 -24.64
CA LYS A 228 -4.98 -16.87 -24.59
C LYS A 228 -5.10 -17.87 -25.77
N SER A 229 -4.21 -17.81 -26.75
CA SER A 229 -4.09 -18.75 -27.89
C SER A 229 -2.96 -19.78 -27.71
N ASP A 230 -2.86 -20.44 -26.53
CA ASP A 230 -2.01 -21.61 -26.22
C ASP A 230 -0.48 -21.38 -26.08
N ARG A 231 0.01 -20.15 -25.93
CA ARG A 231 1.44 -19.94 -25.72
C ARG A 231 1.72 -19.15 -24.45
N ILE A 232 2.38 -19.77 -23.47
CA ILE A 232 2.95 -19.09 -22.30
C ILE A 232 4.20 -18.33 -22.77
N ILE A 233 4.19 -17.01 -22.63
CA ILE A 233 5.35 -16.15 -22.87
C ILE A 233 6.01 -15.91 -21.53
N GLN A 234 7.22 -16.44 -21.32
CA GLN A 234 7.98 -16.25 -20.09
C GLN A 234 8.69 -14.87 -20.07
N ARG A 235 9.16 -14.47 -18.86
CA ARG A 235 9.77 -13.16 -18.58
C ARG A 235 10.76 -12.69 -19.66
N ASP A 236 11.61 -13.57 -20.15
CA ASP A 236 12.66 -13.22 -21.12
C ASP A 236 12.11 -12.94 -22.53
N GLU A 237 10.99 -13.59 -22.92
CA GLU A 237 10.30 -13.32 -24.19
C GLU A 237 9.38 -12.08 -24.14
N LEU A 238 8.89 -11.73 -22.94
CA LEU A 238 8.18 -10.48 -22.67
C LEU A 238 8.95 -9.24 -23.08
N ILE A 239 10.25 -9.32 -22.93
CA ILE A 239 11.22 -8.27 -23.17
C ILE A 239 11.34 -7.95 -24.69
N GLU A 240 11.20 -8.96 -25.55
CA GLU A 240 11.35 -8.81 -27.00
C GLU A 240 10.08 -8.40 -27.73
N LYS A 241 8.89 -8.73 -27.19
CA LYS A 241 7.61 -8.59 -27.91
C LYS A 241 6.75 -7.40 -27.49
N ILE A 242 7.15 -6.65 -26.48
CA ILE A 242 6.45 -5.43 -26.10
C ILE A 242 6.96 -4.30 -26.98
N PRO A 243 6.11 -3.70 -27.87
CA PRO A 243 6.53 -2.58 -28.69
C PRO A 243 7.09 -1.45 -27.84
N ASP A 244 8.19 -0.91 -28.29
CA ASP A 244 9.01 0.16 -27.78
C ASP A 244 8.21 1.25 -27.04
N THR A 245 8.13 1.13 -25.74
CA THR A 245 7.84 2.23 -24.84
C THR A 245 8.76 2.06 -23.62
N SER A 246 9.53 3.04 -23.33
CA SER A 246 10.63 3.29 -22.39
C SER A 246 10.76 2.50 -21.06
N PHE A 247 10.05 1.40 -20.85
CA PHE A 247 10.19 0.54 -19.68
C PHE A 247 10.27 -0.93 -20.11
N SER A 248 11.49 -1.44 -20.19
CA SER A 248 11.77 -2.86 -20.41
C SER A 248 11.83 -3.56 -19.05
N PHE A 249 11.20 -4.73 -18.89
CA PHE A 249 11.43 -5.62 -17.74
C PHE A 249 12.93 -5.96 -17.55
N ASN A 250 13.75 -5.81 -18.58
CA ASN A 250 15.21 -5.86 -18.51
C ASN A 250 15.84 -4.71 -17.72
N GLN A 251 15.11 -3.62 -17.47
CA GLN A 251 15.58 -2.48 -16.69
C GLN A 251 15.09 -2.54 -15.23
N LEU A 252 14.41 -3.62 -14.83
CA LEU A 252 14.15 -3.85 -13.41
C LEU A 252 15.48 -3.93 -12.69
N PRO A 253 15.71 -3.16 -11.63
CA PRO A 253 16.94 -3.21 -10.88
C PRO A 253 17.15 -4.65 -10.37
N GLU A 254 18.38 -5.14 -10.41
CA GLU A 254 18.76 -6.47 -9.86
C GLU A 254 18.25 -6.66 -8.42
N LYS A 255 18.07 -5.55 -7.71
CA LYS A 255 17.55 -5.52 -6.34
C LYS A 255 16.41 -4.51 -6.22
N ILE A 256 15.20 -5.03 -6.10
CA ILE A 256 13.99 -4.23 -5.84
C ILE A 256 13.97 -3.83 -4.36
N ASP A 257 13.89 -2.53 -4.09
CA ASP A 257 13.79 -1.96 -2.74
C ASP A 257 12.64 -0.94 -2.67
N ILE A 258 11.42 -1.47 -2.78
CA ILE A 258 10.20 -0.65 -2.85
C ILE A 258 10.02 0.29 -1.64
N LEU A 259 10.52 -0.10 -0.46
CA LEU A 259 10.49 0.76 0.73
C LEU A 259 11.43 1.96 0.59
N LYS A 260 12.59 1.77 -0.03
CA LYS A 260 13.49 2.88 -0.32
C LYS A 260 12.90 3.80 -1.39
N ASP A 261 12.29 3.23 -2.42
CA ASP A 261 11.67 3.98 -3.51
C ASP A 261 10.47 4.80 -3.00
N GLU A 262 9.67 4.27 -2.09
CA GLU A 262 8.59 4.99 -1.41
C GLU A 262 9.12 6.22 -0.64
N ILE A 263 10.19 6.03 0.14
CA ILE A 263 10.79 7.13 0.91
C ILE A 263 11.40 8.17 -0.02
N ILE A 264 12.08 7.75 -1.10
CA ILE A 264 12.61 8.68 -2.11
C ILE A 264 11.49 9.49 -2.73
N ASN A 265 10.38 8.87 -3.12
CA ASN A 265 9.22 9.58 -3.68
C ASN A 265 8.67 10.61 -2.71
N PHE A 266 8.57 10.28 -1.42
CA PHE A 266 8.14 11.21 -0.38
C PHE A 266 9.07 12.41 -0.25
N ILE A 267 10.38 12.17 -0.22
CA ILE A 267 11.41 13.22 -0.15
C ILE A 267 11.37 14.11 -1.40
N ASP A 268 11.23 13.53 -2.58
CA ASP A 268 11.15 14.24 -3.84
C ASP A 268 9.87 15.09 -3.92
N ALA A 269 8.74 14.56 -3.42
CA ALA A 269 7.52 15.34 -3.31
C ALA A 269 7.72 16.62 -2.46
N ILE A 270 8.46 16.50 -1.36
CA ILE A 270 8.81 17.64 -0.48
C ILE A 270 9.77 18.59 -1.20
N LYS A 271 10.88 18.09 -1.75
CA LYS A 271 11.92 18.91 -2.39
C LYS A 271 11.42 19.70 -3.60
N PHE A 272 10.55 19.10 -4.39
CA PHE A 272 10.07 19.69 -5.65
C PHE A 272 8.65 20.26 -5.56
N GLY A 273 8.01 20.21 -4.40
CA GLY A 273 6.63 20.70 -4.20
C GLY A 273 5.61 19.96 -5.06
N LYS A 274 5.80 18.66 -5.30
CA LYS A 274 4.93 17.80 -6.13
C LYS A 274 4.00 16.98 -5.24
N LEU A 275 2.92 16.48 -5.83
CA LEU A 275 2.12 15.46 -5.16
C LEU A 275 2.93 14.15 -5.05
N PRO A 276 2.86 13.45 -3.92
CA PRO A 276 3.44 12.12 -3.80
C PRO A 276 2.65 11.12 -4.67
N LEU A 277 3.29 10.02 -5.05
CA LEU A 277 2.66 8.95 -5.85
C LEU A 277 1.43 8.37 -5.14
N VAL A 278 1.48 8.27 -3.83
CA VAL A 278 0.37 7.81 -2.98
C VAL A 278 -0.03 8.96 -2.06
N SER A 279 -1.00 9.73 -2.49
CA SER A 279 -1.50 10.89 -1.74
C SER A 279 -2.41 10.49 -0.56
N GLY A 280 -2.72 11.45 0.32
CA GLY A 280 -3.74 11.24 1.35
C GLY A 280 -5.12 10.90 0.77
N GLU A 281 -5.47 11.45 -0.41
CA GLU A 281 -6.74 11.14 -1.09
C GLU A 281 -6.78 9.67 -1.56
N ASP A 282 -5.67 9.14 -2.07
CA ASP A 282 -5.57 7.71 -2.43
C ASP A 282 -5.78 6.82 -1.20
N GLY A 283 -5.08 7.10 -0.10
CA GLY A 283 -5.25 6.35 1.14
C GLY A 283 -6.66 6.45 1.73
N LYS A 284 -7.31 7.63 1.62
CA LYS A 284 -8.71 7.80 2.01
C LYS A 284 -9.65 6.96 1.13
N ARG A 285 -9.47 6.98 -0.19
CA ARG A 285 -10.30 6.21 -1.14
C ARG A 285 -10.20 4.71 -0.86
N ALA A 286 -8.98 4.19 -0.63
CA ALA A 286 -8.80 2.78 -0.25
C ALA A 286 -9.48 2.44 1.08
N LEU A 287 -9.36 3.31 2.08
CA LEU A 287 -10.04 3.16 3.38
C LEU A 287 -11.57 3.16 3.22
N GLU A 288 -12.15 4.07 2.43
CA GLU A 288 -13.59 4.15 2.17
C GLU A 288 -14.13 2.83 1.63
N VAL A 289 -13.46 2.25 0.62
CA VAL A 289 -13.86 0.97 0.03
C VAL A 289 -13.71 -0.18 1.04
N CYS A 290 -12.64 -0.22 1.83
CA CYS A 290 -12.46 -1.24 2.87
C CYS A 290 -13.59 -1.19 3.90
N LEU A 291 -13.94 -0.01 4.40
CA LEU A 291 -15.00 0.14 5.40
C LEU A 291 -16.37 -0.22 4.83
N GLU A 292 -16.67 0.14 3.58
CA GLU A 292 -17.91 -0.27 2.92
C GLU A 292 -17.99 -1.79 2.75
N ILE A 293 -16.90 -2.47 2.39
CA ILE A 293 -16.82 -3.93 2.34
C ILE A 293 -17.13 -4.53 3.71
N MET A 294 -16.48 -4.04 4.76
CA MET A 294 -16.68 -4.52 6.13
C MET A 294 -18.12 -4.33 6.58
N ASP A 295 -18.73 -3.18 6.32
CA ASP A 295 -20.13 -2.90 6.64
C ASP A 295 -21.07 -3.88 5.93
N ARG A 296 -20.81 -4.20 4.66
CA ARG A 296 -21.61 -5.20 3.91
C ARG A 296 -21.48 -6.59 4.51
N ILE A 297 -20.27 -7.04 4.85
CA ILE A 297 -20.04 -8.35 5.47
C ILE A 297 -20.77 -8.44 6.81
N HIS A 298 -20.67 -7.41 7.65
CA HIS A 298 -21.31 -7.41 8.97
C HIS A 298 -22.84 -7.23 8.92
N SER A 299 -23.37 -6.63 7.86
CA SER A 299 -24.83 -6.43 7.70
C SER A 299 -25.58 -7.72 7.28
N VAL A 300 -24.89 -8.75 6.81
CA VAL A 300 -25.48 -10.03 6.38
C VAL A 300 -25.54 -11.05 7.55
N LYS A 301 -24.95 -10.73 8.68
CA LYS A 301 -25.05 -11.53 9.92
C LYS A 301 -26.31 -11.13 10.69
#